data_d7ee7a8862119f804204c0136d17456d
#
_entry.id   d7ee7a8862119f804204c0136d17456d
#
_cell.length_a   1.000
_cell.length_b   1.000
_cell.length_c   1.000
_cell.angle_alpha   90.00
_cell.angle_beta   90.00
_cell.angle_gamma   90.00
#
_symmetry.space_group_name_H-M   'P 1'
#
loop_
_entity.id
_entity.type
_entity.pdbx_description
1 polymer ?
#
loop_
_entity_poly.entity_id
_entity_poly.type
_entity_poly.pdbx_seq_one_letter_code
_entity_poly.pdbx_strand_id
1 'polypeptide(L)'
;MASELIRDLGSEGSKLVSSGCGPLLALPQDDTRPLRQQVFEQVRANGQMPRMDVARKLNISPGSVTTITSDLIARGLLQEVEDSQRGPSRGRPPIALRVAPQSRFVVGMKLSDERHTAVLLDLAGTIIAEAHVASASLRQSTEDMLTEVSSLMDRLLQKSGRVMSDISAVGIGLPGLVDASLGIVKWSPVMLDTDMPLRDLLSKTLGLPVSLDNDTNLLTLAELWFGAGRGISNFAVVTIE
;
A
#
# COMPACT_ATOMS: atom_id res chain seq x y z
N MET A 1 -16.48 16.55 0.51
CA MET A 1 -15.79 16.07 1.72
C MET A 1 -14.68 15.05 1.42
N ALA A 2 -14.91 13.98 0.65
CA ALA A 2 -13.82 13.04 0.29
C ALA A 2 -12.66 13.70 -0.50
N SER A 3 -12.95 14.71 -1.33
CA SER A 3 -11.92 15.44 -2.09
C SER A 3 -11.06 16.38 -1.23
N GLU A 4 -11.53 16.80 -0.07
CA GLU A 4 -10.77 17.61 0.87
C GLU A 4 -9.82 16.75 1.73
N LEU A 5 -10.26 15.56 2.14
CA LEU A 5 -9.37 14.61 2.83
C LEU A 5 -8.16 14.20 1.97
N ILE A 6 -8.38 14.02 0.66
CA ILE A 6 -7.29 13.69 -0.30
C ILE A 6 -6.37 14.90 -0.52
N ARG A 7 -6.90 16.14 -0.47
CA ARG A 7 -6.06 17.35 -0.55
C ARG A 7 -5.18 17.55 0.68
N ASP A 8 -5.68 17.24 1.86
CA ASP A 8 -4.87 17.30 3.09
C ASP A 8 -3.79 16.22 3.11
N LEU A 9 -4.07 15.00 2.62
CA LEU A 9 -3.06 13.96 2.40
C LEU A 9 -1.99 14.40 1.38
N GLY A 10 -2.36 15.22 0.38
CA GLY A 10 -1.43 15.73 -0.63
C GLY A 10 -0.44 16.79 -0.10
N SER A 11 -0.85 17.67 0.82
CA SER A 11 0.03 18.67 1.43
C SER A 11 0.87 18.10 2.59
N GLU A 12 0.38 17.08 3.27
CA GLU A 12 1.13 16.30 4.27
C GLU A 12 1.94 15.16 3.65
N GLY A 13 1.63 14.72 2.43
CA GLY A 13 2.33 13.66 1.71
C GLY A 13 3.85 13.90 1.61
N SER A 14 4.28 15.16 1.51
CA SER A 14 5.71 15.53 1.57
C SER A 14 6.35 15.28 2.94
N LYS A 15 5.58 15.31 4.03
CA LYS A 15 6.06 14.96 5.38
C LYS A 15 6.01 13.46 5.64
N LEU A 16 5.05 12.73 5.06
CA LEU A 16 4.90 11.29 5.21
C LEU A 16 6.06 10.50 4.60
N VAL A 17 6.62 10.96 3.48
CA VAL A 17 7.77 10.31 2.81
C VAL A 17 9.02 10.28 3.71
N SER A 18 9.19 11.26 4.61
CA SER A 18 10.32 11.28 5.56
C SER A 18 10.09 10.36 6.77
N SER A 19 8.85 9.97 7.07
CA SER A 19 8.48 9.19 8.25
C SER A 19 8.25 7.70 7.99
N GLY A 20 8.34 7.24 6.74
CA GLY A 20 8.04 5.87 6.33
C GLY A 20 6.55 5.53 6.31
N CYS A 21 6.20 4.30 5.92
CA CYS A 21 4.82 3.81 5.88
C CYS A 21 4.70 2.41 6.49
N GLY A 22 3.63 2.18 7.23
CA GLY A 22 3.34 0.93 7.93
C GLY A 22 3.29 1.10 9.45
N PRO A 23 2.81 0.09 10.16
CA PRO A 23 2.69 0.10 11.61
C PRO A 23 4.03 0.33 12.31
N LEU A 24 4.03 1.14 13.37
CA LEU A 24 5.20 1.41 14.22
C LEU A 24 5.21 0.56 15.49
N LEU A 25 4.16 -0.18 15.75
CA LEU A 25 4.04 -1.07 16.91
C LEU A 25 5.13 -2.14 16.92
N ALA A 26 5.49 -2.59 18.11
CA ALA A 26 6.32 -3.76 18.28
C ALA A 26 5.61 -4.98 17.67
N LEU A 27 6.37 -5.80 16.94
CA LEU A 27 5.84 -7.07 16.44
C LEU A 27 5.52 -7.98 17.62
N PRO A 28 4.45 -8.79 17.53
CA PRO A 28 4.18 -9.84 18.51
C PRO A 28 5.42 -10.75 18.65
N GLN A 29 5.65 -11.28 19.86
CA GLN A 29 6.80 -12.18 20.11
C GLN A 29 6.73 -13.48 19.31
N ASP A 30 5.53 -13.85 18.88
CA ASP A 30 5.20 -15.04 18.09
C ASP A 30 4.92 -14.71 16.60
N ASP A 31 5.49 -13.62 16.08
CA ASP A 31 5.33 -13.25 14.67
C ASP A 31 5.90 -14.35 13.76
N THR A 32 5.02 -15.05 13.07
CA THR A 32 5.35 -16.18 12.17
C THR A 32 5.79 -15.75 10.77
N ARG A 33 5.77 -14.44 10.47
CA ARG A 33 6.19 -13.93 9.15
C ARG A 33 7.68 -14.19 8.93
N PRO A 34 8.11 -14.46 7.67
CA PRO A 34 9.52 -14.65 7.36
C PRO A 34 10.37 -13.46 7.85
N LEU A 35 11.52 -13.74 8.47
CA LEU A 35 12.38 -12.71 9.05
C LEU A 35 12.82 -11.65 8.02
N ARG A 36 12.98 -12.04 6.75
CA ARG A 36 13.23 -11.10 5.65
C ARG A 36 12.11 -10.08 5.48
N GLN A 37 10.86 -10.51 5.59
CA GLN A 37 9.70 -9.62 5.54
C GLN A 37 9.69 -8.68 6.74
N GLN A 38 9.93 -9.18 7.94
CA GLN A 38 10.00 -8.36 9.15
C GLN A 38 11.09 -7.28 9.05
N VAL A 39 12.28 -7.62 8.54
CA VAL A 39 13.38 -6.65 8.31
C VAL A 39 12.95 -5.58 7.30
N PHE A 40 12.36 -5.97 6.18
CA PHE A 40 11.87 -5.02 5.17
C PHE A 40 10.82 -4.07 5.73
N GLU A 41 9.84 -4.60 6.44
CA GLU A 41 8.74 -3.82 7.04
C GLU A 41 9.24 -2.85 8.12
N GLN A 42 10.23 -3.25 8.92
CA GLN A 42 10.84 -2.35 9.90
C GLN A 42 11.55 -1.15 9.23
N VAL A 43 12.30 -1.39 8.15
CA VAL A 43 12.94 -0.30 7.39
C VAL A 43 11.88 0.59 6.77
N ARG A 44 10.84 0.01 6.15
CA ARG A 44 9.75 0.75 5.51
C ARG A 44 8.99 1.61 6.50
N ALA A 45 8.59 1.05 7.65
CA ALA A 45 7.82 1.76 8.67
C ALA A 45 8.57 2.94 9.28
N ASN A 46 9.90 2.87 9.39
CA ASN A 46 10.72 3.95 9.94
C ASN A 46 11.29 4.91 8.88
N GLY A 47 10.97 4.69 7.58
CA GLY A 47 11.47 5.49 6.45
C GLY A 47 12.93 5.21 6.13
N GLN A 48 13.80 5.37 7.11
CA GLN A 48 15.20 4.92 7.04
C GLN A 48 15.68 4.42 8.41
N MET A 49 16.58 3.41 8.40
CA MET A 49 17.01 2.75 9.63
C MET A 49 18.43 2.14 9.49
N PRO A 50 19.38 2.42 10.40
CA PRO A 50 20.66 1.72 10.45
C PRO A 50 20.50 0.23 10.73
N ARG A 51 21.39 -0.63 10.16
CA ARG A 51 21.37 -2.08 10.39
C ARG A 51 21.35 -2.48 11.87
N MET A 52 22.12 -1.76 12.70
CA MET A 52 22.21 -2.05 14.14
C MET A 52 20.88 -1.78 14.85
N ASP A 53 20.12 -0.79 14.40
CA ASP A 53 18.82 -0.47 14.99
C ASP A 53 17.77 -1.51 14.56
N VAL A 54 17.85 -2.02 13.33
CA VAL A 54 17.05 -3.18 12.87
C VAL A 54 17.36 -4.41 13.73
N ALA A 55 18.65 -4.72 13.97
CA ALA A 55 19.07 -5.84 14.79
C ALA A 55 18.48 -5.76 16.21
N ARG A 56 18.57 -4.58 16.82
CA ARG A 56 18.06 -4.31 18.17
C ARG A 56 16.55 -4.43 18.23
N LYS A 57 15.84 -3.84 17.25
CA LYS A 57 14.36 -3.82 17.25
C LYS A 57 13.74 -5.20 17.01
N LEU A 58 14.39 -6.04 16.20
CA LEU A 58 13.95 -7.40 15.92
C LEU A 58 14.57 -8.47 16.84
N ASN A 59 15.48 -8.06 17.75
CA ASN A 59 16.21 -8.97 18.65
C ASN A 59 16.93 -10.09 17.91
N ILE A 60 17.63 -9.75 16.81
CA ILE A 60 18.40 -10.70 15.98
C ILE A 60 19.86 -10.31 15.88
N SER A 61 20.71 -11.26 15.48
CA SER A 61 22.15 -11.01 15.37
C SER A 61 22.49 -9.99 14.29
N PRO A 62 23.52 -9.14 14.46
CA PRO A 62 24.00 -8.24 13.43
C PRO A 62 24.38 -8.95 12.12
N GLY A 63 24.93 -10.17 12.22
CA GLY A 63 25.27 -11.00 11.05
C GLY A 63 24.01 -11.38 10.25
N SER A 64 22.95 -11.80 10.94
CA SER A 64 21.66 -12.13 10.28
C SER A 64 21.09 -10.91 9.55
N VAL A 65 21.10 -9.73 10.20
CA VAL A 65 20.65 -8.49 9.55
C VAL A 65 21.46 -8.19 8.30
N THR A 66 22.79 -8.29 8.40
CA THR A 66 23.68 -8.03 7.26
C THR A 66 23.37 -8.94 6.08
N THR A 67 23.21 -10.25 6.31
CA THR A 67 22.86 -11.21 5.25
C THR A 67 21.51 -10.90 4.62
N ILE A 68 20.48 -10.66 5.45
CA ILE A 68 19.12 -10.39 4.96
C ILE A 68 19.07 -9.06 4.19
N THR A 69 19.71 -8.00 4.72
CA THR A 69 19.68 -6.69 4.05
C THR A 69 20.48 -6.71 2.75
N SER A 70 21.58 -7.47 2.67
CA SER A 70 22.32 -7.66 1.43
C SER A 70 21.47 -8.36 0.35
N ASP A 71 20.70 -9.39 0.72
CA ASP A 71 19.73 -10.04 -0.20
C ASP A 71 18.65 -9.05 -0.66
N LEU A 72 18.08 -8.25 0.25
CA LEU A 72 17.07 -7.25 -0.08
C LEU A 72 17.62 -6.15 -1.00
N ILE A 73 18.87 -5.73 -0.80
CA ILE A 73 19.55 -4.76 -1.69
C ILE A 73 19.81 -5.38 -3.07
N ALA A 74 20.32 -6.60 -3.12
CA ALA A 74 20.55 -7.31 -4.37
C ALA A 74 19.27 -7.49 -5.20
N ARG A 75 18.11 -7.63 -4.54
CA ARG A 75 16.77 -7.65 -5.17
C ARG A 75 16.23 -6.26 -5.53
N GLY A 76 16.94 -5.19 -5.22
CA GLY A 76 16.50 -3.83 -5.46
C GLY A 76 15.35 -3.36 -4.56
N LEU A 77 15.08 -4.03 -3.43
CA LEU A 77 13.99 -3.66 -2.52
C LEU A 77 14.45 -2.65 -1.46
N LEU A 78 15.71 -2.70 -1.06
CA LEU A 78 16.35 -1.73 -0.16
C LEU A 78 17.54 -1.08 -0.86
N GLN A 79 17.92 0.08 -0.35
CA GLN A 79 19.14 0.80 -0.74
C GLN A 79 19.83 1.40 0.47
N GLU A 80 21.14 1.57 0.39
CA GLU A 80 21.93 2.30 1.39
C GLU A 80 21.85 3.80 1.12
N VAL A 81 21.68 4.57 2.19
CA VAL A 81 21.65 6.04 2.17
C VAL A 81 22.45 6.58 3.35
N GLU A 82 22.87 7.83 3.27
CA GLU A 82 23.42 8.52 4.44
C GLU A 82 22.34 8.68 5.51
N ASP A 83 22.69 8.44 6.77
CA ASP A 83 21.76 8.59 7.90
C ASP A 83 21.58 10.07 8.22
N SER A 84 20.52 10.66 7.65
CA SER A 84 20.16 12.07 7.86
C SER A 84 19.56 12.35 9.26
N GLN A 85 19.23 11.32 10.03
CA GLN A 85 18.62 11.49 11.36
C GLN A 85 19.66 11.69 12.46
N ARG A 86 20.91 11.33 12.19
CA ARG A 86 22.04 11.60 13.10
C ARG A 86 22.76 12.86 12.63
N GLY A 87 22.73 13.89 13.48
CA GLY A 87 23.42 15.16 13.21
C GLY A 87 24.91 14.98 12.88
N PRO A 88 25.62 16.06 12.45
CA PRO A 88 26.96 15.99 11.98
C PRO A 88 27.89 15.45 13.12
N SER A 89 28.42 14.25 12.94
CA SER A 89 29.41 13.62 13.80
C SER A 89 30.77 13.65 13.12
N ARG A 90 31.86 13.73 13.93
CA ARG A 90 33.23 13.61 13.42
C ARG A 90 33.44 12.20 12.87
N GLY A 91 33.60 12.05 11.54
CA GLY A 91 33.86 10.77 10.88
C GLY A 91 32.98 10.58 9.62
N ARG A 92 33.08 9.37 9.01
CA ARG A 92 32.23 9.00 7.87
C ARG A 92 30.77 8.99 8.31
N PRO A 93 29.83 9.60 7.53
CA PRO A 93 28.42 9.56 7.84
C PRO A 93 27.94 8.12 8.06
N PRO A 94 27.13 7.85 9.08
CA PRO A 94 26.57 6.52 9.29
C PRO A 94 25.66 6.14 8.12
N ILE A 95 25.68 4.86 7.75
CA ILE A 95 24.86 4.33 6.65
C ILE A 95 23.56 3.80 7.23
N ALA A 96 22.44 4.27 6.70
CA ALA A 96 21.11 3.75 6.95
C ALA A 96 20.58 2.98 5.73
N LEU A 97 19.58 2.16 5.97
CA LEU A 97 18.79 1.47 4.94
C LEU A 97 17.49 2.24 4.68
N ARG A 98 17.07 2.30 3.44
CA ARG A 98 15.78 2.83 3.01
C ARG A 98 15.18 1.91 1.96
N VAL A 99 13.85 1.88 1.86
CA VAL A 99 13.16 1.24 0.74
C VAL A 99 13.58 1.90 -0.57
N ALA A 100 13.85 1.11 -1.60
CA ALA A 100 14.12 1.60 -2.96
C ALA A 100 12.79 1.95 -3.63
N PRO A 101 12.41 3.25 -3.78
CA PRO A 101 11.03 3.63 -4.08
C PRO A 101 10.56 3.06 -5.43
N GLN A 102 11.37 3.23 -6.47
CA GLN A 102 10.98 2.92 -7.84
C GLN A 102 11.20 1.46 -8.25
N SER A 103 11.47 0.57 -7.30
CA SER A 103 11.71 -0.84 -7.61
C SER A 103 10.43 -1.62 -7.93
N ARG A 104 9.31 -1.18 -7.44
CA ARG A 104 7.98 -1.78 -7.64
C ARG A 104 6.91 -0.71 -7.56
N PHE A 105 5.82 -0.92 -8.31
CA PHE A 105 4.64 -0.08 -8.26
C PHE A 105 3.41 -0.92 -7.92
N VAL A 106 2.49 -0.33 -7.20
CA VAL A 106 1.20 -0.95 -6.85
C VAL A 106 0.08 0.04 -7.15
N VAL A 107 -1.08 -0.49 -7.47
CA VAL A 107 -2.28 0.32 -7.72
C VAL A 107 -3.29 0.08 -6.63
N GLY A 108 -3.84 1.16 -6.08
CA GLY A 108 -5.02 1.13 -5.23
C GLY A 108 -6.23 1.67 -5.98
N MET A 109 -7.37 0.98 -5.93
CA MET A 109 -8.63 1.44 -6.53
C MET A 109 -9.75 1.47 -5.51
N LYS A 110 -10.59 2.50 -5.56
CA LYS A 110 -11.88 2.54 -4.86
C LYS A 110 -12.99 2.54 -5.90
N LEU A 111 -13.88 1.55 -5.78
CA LEU A 111 -15.10 1.46 -6.59
C LEU A 111 -16.27 2.05 -5.78
N SER A 112 -17.03 2.94 -6.38
CA SER A 112 -18.18 3.57 -5.76
C SER A 112 -19.27 3.85 -6.80
N ASP A 113 -20.42 4.33 -6.36
CA ASP A 113 -21.60 4.58 -7.17
C ASP A 113 -21.47 5.81 -8.09
N GLU A 114 -20.75 6.82 -7.67
CA GLU A 114 -20.59 8.05 -8.48
C GLU A 114 -19.32 8.01 -9.34
N ARG A 115 -18.21 7.55 -8.78
CA ARG A 115 -16.91 7.66 -9.42
C ARG A 115 -15.92 6.63 -8.89
N HIS A 116 -15.34 5.83 -9.77
CA HIS A 116 -14.21 5.00 -9.45
C HIS A 116 -12.91 5.82 -9.44
N THR A 117 -12.06 5.57 -8.49
CA THR A 117 -10.77 6.26 -8.35
C THR A 117 -9.62 5.26 -8.28
N ALA A 118 -8.46 5.63 -8.82
CA ALA A 118 -7.24 4.85 -8.73
C ALA A 118 -6.04 5.72 -8.42
N VAL A 119 -5.11 5.16 -7.65
CA VAL A 119 -3.81 5.77 -7.34
C VAL A 119 -2.70 4.78 -7.68
N LEU A 120 -1.62 5.29 -8.26
CA LEU A 120 -0.38 4.55 -8.46
C LEU A 120 0.61 4.96 -7.37
N LEU A 121 1.12 3.99 -6.63
CA LEU A 121 2.11 4.21 -5.58
C LEU A 121 3.42 3.50 -5.91
N ASP A 122 4.53 4.12 -5.50
CA ASP A 122 5.81 3.43 -5.43
C ASP A 122 5.92 2.54 -4.17
N LEU A 123 7.01 1.80 -4.05
CA LEU A 123 7.24 0.89 -2.92
C LEU A 123 7.41 1.62 -1.57
N ALA A 124 7.74 2.91 -1.58
CA ALA A 124 7.82 3.75 -0.38
C ALA A 124 6.46 4.36 0.03
N GLY A 125 5.40 4.15 -0.77
CA GLY A 125 4.06 4.68 -0.52
C GLY A 125 3.84 6.09 -1.07
N THR A 126 4.71 6.58 -1.95
CA THR A 126 4.54 7.88 -2.63
C THR A 126 3.53 7.75 -3.75
N ILE A 127 2.57 8.64 -3.82
CA ILE A 127 1.60 8.71 -4.93
C ILE A 127 2.32 9.28 -6.16
N ILE A 128 2.35 8.49 -7.24
CA ILE A 128 2.97 8.84 -8.52
C ILE A 128 1.94 9.45 -9.47
N ALA A 129 0.73 8.89 -9.49
CA ALA A 129 -0.36 9.37 -10.35
C ALA A 129 -1.71 8.99 -9.75
N GLU A 130 -2.73 9.74 -10.17
CA GLU A 130 -4.12 9.49 -9.81
C GLU A 130 -5.01 9.56 -11.06
N ALA A 131 -6.01 8.69 -11.12
CA ALA A 131 -7.01 8.68 -12.17
C ALA A 131 -8.41 8.46 -11.59
N HIS A 132 -9.41 8.83 -12.35
CA HIS A 132 -10.81 8.53 -12.04
C HIS A 132 -11.62 8.37 -13.31
N VAL A 133 -12.70 7.61 -13.21
CA VAL A 133 -13.77 7.49 -14.19
C VAL A 133 -15.11 7.68 -13.48
N ALA A 134 -16.05 8.34 -14.12
CA ALA A 134 -17.42 8.38 -13.61
C ALA A 134 -18.01 6.96 -13.70
N SER A 135 -18.77 6.55 -12.69
CA SER A 135 -19.54 5.31 -12.79
C SER A 135 -20.68 5.51 -13.79
N ALA A 136 -20.90 4.53 -14.67
CA ALA A 136 -21.98 4.60 -15.68
C ALA A 136 -23.38 4.51 -15.05
N SER A 137 -23.48 3.88 -13.87
CA SER A 137 -24.73 3.74 -13.12
C SER A 137 -24.46 3.54 -11.63
N LEU A 138 -25.49 3.79 -10.80
CA LEU A 138 -25.42 3.56 -9.35
C LEU A 138 -25.13 2.10 -8.99
N ARG A 139 -25.63 1.16 -9.82
CA ARG A 139 -25.41 -0.28 -9.68
C ARG A 139 -25.07 -0.85 -11.04
N GLN A 140 -24.03 -1.64 -11.10
CA GLN A 140 -23.48 -2.18 -12.34
C GLN A 140 -23.53 -3.70 -12.35
N SER A 141 -23.62 -4.26 -13.56
CA SER A 141 -23.32 -5.68 -13.77
C SER A 141 -21.83 -5.95 -13.51
N THR A 142 -21.48 -7.19 -13.26
CA THR A 142 -20.08 -7.59 -13.12
C THR A 142 -19.30 -7.26 -14.40
N GLU A 143 -19.87 -7.45 -15.59
CA GLU A 143 -19.21 -7.17 -16.86
C GLU A 143 -18.90 -5.68 -17.06
N ASP A 144 -19.85 -4.81 -16.72
CA ASP A 144 -19.64 -3.35 -16.78
C ASP A 144 -18.54 -2.92 -15.79
N MET A 145 -18.57 -3.46 -14.57
CA MET A 145 -17.55 -3.19 -13.56
C MET A 145 -16.14 -3.58 -14.03
N LEU A 146 -15.98 -4.75 -14.65
CA LEU A 146 -14.69 -5.18 -15.21
C LEU A 146 -14.21 -4.23 -16.32
N THR A 147 -15.14 -3.75 -17.15
CA THR A 147 -14.85 -2.80 -18.23
C THR A 147 -14.41 -1.45 -17.68
N GLU A 148 -15.10 -0.94 -16.66
CA GLU A 148 -14.74 0.35 -16.04
C GLU A 148 -13.41 0.29 -15.26
N VAL A 149 -13.13 -0.81 -14.56
CA VAL A 149 -11.85 -1.03 -13.90
C VAL A 149 -10.70 -1.07 -14.91
N SER A 150 -10.90 -1.73 -16.07
CA SER A 150 -9.90 -1.73 -17.15
C SER A 150 -9.66 -0.33 -17.70
N SER A 151 -10.71 0.43 -17.97
CA SER A 151 -10.63 1.82 -18.43
C SER A 151 -9.93 2.72 -17.41
N LEU A 152 -10.19 2.51 -16.12
CA LEU A 152 -9.55 3.25 -15.03
C LEU A 152 -8.04 2.94 -14.97
N MET A 153 -7.66 1.67 -15.13
CA MET A 153 -6.26 1.25 -15.20
C MET A 153 -5.54 1.90 -16.39
N ASP A 154 -6.14 1.87 -17.57
CA ASP A 154 -5.55 2.47 -18.78
C ASP A 154 -5.31 3.99 -18.60
N ARG A 155 -6.27 4.70 -18.03
CA ARG A 155 -6.13 6.13 -17.71
C ARG A 155 -5.01 6.41 -16.71
N LEU A 156 -4.89 5.55 -15.69
CA LEU A 156 -3.84 5.69 -14.69
C LEU A 156 -2.46 5.47 -15.30
N LEU A 157 -2.30 4.43 -16.13
CA LEU A 157 -1.05 4.13 -16.84
C LEU A 157 -0.68 5.25 -17.81
N GLN A 158 -1.63 5.76 -18.58
CA GLN A 158 -1.41 6.90 -19.47
C GLN A 158 -0.91 8.14 -18.72
N LYS A 159 -1.55 8.48 -17.58
CA LYS A 159 -1.15 9.63 -16.78
C LYS A 159 0.23 9.48 -16.14
N SER A 160 0.58 8.27 -15.73
CA SER A 160 1.85 8.00 -15.06
C SER A 160 3.02 7.79 -16.02
N GLY A 161 2.76 7.56 -17.31
CA GLY A 161 3.76 7.14 -18.30
C GLY A 161 4.31 5.74 -18.04
N ARG A 162 3.59 4.91 -17.26
CA ARG A 162 3.97 3.53 -16.93
C ARG A 162 3.25 2.54 -17.82
N VAL A 163 3.76 1.31 -17.85
CA VAL A 163 3.14 0.19 -18.56
C VAL A 163 2.69 -0.89 -17.58
N MET A 164 1.78 -1.75 -18.00
CA MET A 164 1.20 -2.80 -17.15
C MET A 164 2.27 -3.68 -16.48
N SER A 165 3.37 -3.98 -17.17
CA SER A 165 4.47 -4.78 -16.63
C SER A 165 5.24 -4.11 -15.47
N ASP A 166 5.09 -2.82 -15.26
CA ASP A 166 5.68 -2.11 -14.11
C ASP A 166 4.87 -2.37 -12.82
N ILE A 167 3.60 -2.78 -12.95
CA ILE A 167 2.67 -2.94 -11.84
C ILE A 167 2.83 -4.34 -11.23
N SER A 168 3.03 -4.40 -9.93
CA SER A 168 3.25 -5.65 -9.20
C SER A 168 1.96 -6.25 -8.64
N ALA A 169 0.99 -5.43 -8.26
CA ALA A 169 -0.28 -5.86 -7.69
C ALA A 169 -1.30 -4.71 -7.69
N VAL A 170 -2.58 -5.08 -7.56
CA VAL A 170 -3.70 -4.15 -7.44
C VAL A 170 -4.49 -4.45 -6.17
N GLY A 171 -4.73 -3.44 -5.35
CA GLY A 171 -5.67 -3.48 -4.22
C GLY A 171 -6.97 -2.77 -4.59
N ILE A 172 -8.11 -3.39 -4.32
CA ILE A 172 -9.42 -2.83 -4.68
C ILE A 172 -10.33 -2.81 -3.47
N GLY A 173 -10.91 -1.66 -3.19
CA GLY A 173 -11.92 -1.44 -2.17
C GLY A 173 -13.27 -1.10 -2.76
N LEU A 174 -14.33 -1.68 -2.22
CA LEU A 174 -15.71 -1.34 -2.57
C LEU A 174 -16.62 -1.44 -1.33
N PRO A 175 -17.73 -0.68 -1.29
CA PRO A 175 -18.68 -0.78 -0.19
C PRO A 175 -19.43 -2.12 -0.24
N GLY A 176 -19.80 -2.64 0.94
CA GLY A 176 -20.62 -3.83 1.06
C GLY A 176 -20.00 -4.97 1.84
N LEU A 177 -20.53 -6.17 1.68
CA LEU A 177 -20.08 -7.38 2.36
C LEU A 177 -19.11 -8.15 1.48
N VAL A 178 -17.83 -8.12 1.84
CA VAL A 178 -16.73 -8.74 1.09
C VAL A 178 -16.09 -9.84 1.93
N ASP A 179 -15.97 -11.03 1.38
CA ASP A 179 -15.09 -12.08 1.90
C ASP A 179 -13.71 -11.91 1.27
N ALA A 180 -12.84 -11.16 1.94
CA ALA A 180 -11.50 -10.85 1.44
C ALA A 180 -10.63 -12.11 1.28
N SER A 181 -10.83 -13.14 2.11
CA SER A 181 -10.06 -14.40 2.06
C SER A 181 -10.38 -15.19 0.80
N LEU A 182 -11.65 -15.31 0.45
CA LEU A 182 -12.11 -15.96 -0.77
C LEU A 182 -12.09 -15.04 -2.00
N GLY A 183 -12.04 -13.71 -1.81
CA GLY A 183 -12.12 -12.73 -2.89
C GLY A 183 -13.51 -12.63 -3.49
N ILE A 184 -14.55 -12.88 -2.67
CA ILE A 184 -15.95 -12.91 -3.09
C ILE A 184 -16.67 -11.67 -2.55
N VAL A 185 -17.37 -10.95 -3.43
CA VAL A 185 -18.34 -9.93 -3.04
C VAL A 185 -19.67 -10.62 -2.80
N LYS A 186 -20.04 -10.76 -1.54
CA LYS A 186 -21.30 -11.35 -1.13
C LYS A 186 -22.47 -10.45 -1.52
N TRP A 187 -22.31 -9.15 -1.29
CA TRP A 187 -23.25 -8.11 -1.63
C TRP A 187 -22.55 -6.75 -1.67
N SER A 188 -22.94 -5.90 -2.59
CA SER A 188 -22.49 -4.51 -2.65
C SER A 188 -23.60 -3.59 -3.16
N PRO A 189 -23.76 -2.37 -2.62
CA PRO A 189 -24.73 -1.41 -3.12
C PRO A 189 -24.41 -0.94 -4.56
N VAL A 190 -23.16 -1.09 -5.01
CA VAL A 190 -22.70 -0.67 -6.35
C VAL A 190 -22.75 -1.80 -7.39
N MET A 191 -23.15 -3.01 -7.01
CA MET A 191 -23.26 -4.16 -7.92
C MET A 191 -24.69 -4.69 -8.01
N LEU A 192 -25.08 -5.17 -9.19
CA LEU A 192 -26.34 -5.88 -9.40
C LEU A 192 -26.23 -7.33 -8.94
N ASP A 193 -25.08 -7.95 -9.17
CA ASP A 193 -24.81 -9.35 -8.89
C ASP A 193 -24.38 -9.56 -7.43
N THR A 194 -24.64 -10.75 -6.90
CA THR A 194 -24.24 -11.18 -5.55
C THR A 194 -23.39 -12.45 -5.63
N ASP A 195 -22.66 -12.74 -4.55
CA ASP A 195 -21.77 -13.92 -4.46
C ASP A 195 -20.76 -14.03 -5.61
N MET A 196 -20.23 -12.87 -6.06
CA MET A 196 -19.34 -12.80 -7.22
C MET A 196 -17.87 -13.01 -6.82
N PRO A 197 -17.13 -13.92 -7.49
CA PRO A 197 -15.68 -14.10 -7.28
C PRO A 197 -14.90 -12.96 -7.96
N LEU A 198 -15.16 -11.73 -7.53
CA LEU A 198 -14.72 -10.51 -8.21
C LEU A 198 -13.19 -10.39 -8.26
N ARG A 199 -12.48 -10.84 -7.20
CA ARG A 199 -11.02 -10.87 -7.20
C ARG A 199 -10.46 -11.65 -8.38
N ASP A 200 -10.95 -12.86 -8.58
CA ASP A 200 -10.42 -13.77 -9.59
C ASP A 200 -10.77 -13.27 -11.02
N LEU A 201 -11.97 -12.70 -11.18
CA LEU A 201 -12.39 -12.08 -12.44
C LEU A 201 -11.49 -10.87 -12.77
N LEU A 202 -11.26 -9.96 -11.81
CA LEU A 202 -10.39 -8.80 -11.98
C LEU A 202 -8.93 -9.20 -12.19
N SER A 203 -8.44 -10.21 -11.47
CA SER A 203 -7.08 -10.72 -11.66
C SER A 203 -6.88 -11.27 -13.07
N LYS A 204 -7.87 -11.99 -13.60
CA LYS A 204 -7.85 -12.47 -14.98
C LYS A 204 -7.92 -11.35 -16.00
N THR A 205 -8.77 -10.35 -15.77
CA THR A 205 -8.96 -9.20 -16.67
C THR A 205 -7.71 -8.33 -16.73
N LEU A 206 -7.09 -8.04 -15.59
CA LEU A 206 -5.91 -7.18 -15.51
C LEU A 206 -4.58 -7.93 -15.77
N GLY A 207 -4.57 -9.26 -15.69
CA GLY A 207 -3.34 -10.06 -15.75
C GLY A 207 -2.41 -9.85 -14.57
N LEU A 208 -2.91 -9.37 -13.42
CA LEU A 208 -2.15 -9.00 -12.23
C LEU A 208 -2.74 -9.65 -10.97
N PRO A 209 -1.94 -9.86 -9.92
CA PRO A 209 -2.46 -10.20 -8.61
C PRO A 209 -3.39 -9.10 -8.09
N VAL A 210 -4.60 -9.48 -7.69
CA VAL A 210 -5.60 -8.57 -7.11
C VAL A 210 -5.89 -8.97 -5.67
N SER A 211 -5.97 -7.98 -4.78
CA SER A 211 -6.52 -8.09 -3.43
C SER A 211 -7.82 -7.28 -3.38
N LEU A 212 -8.83 -7.81 -2.68
CA LEU A 212 -10.15 -7.21 -2.59
C LEU A 212 -10.58 -7.14 -1.12
N ASP A 213 -11.12 -6.01 -0.69
CA ASP A 213 -11.70 -5.86 0.65
C ASP A 213 -12.79 -4.77 0.66
N ASN A 214 -13.51 -4.70 1.77
CA ASN A 214 -14.43 -3.60 2.04
C ASN A 214 -13.67 -2.28 2.20
N ASP A 215 -14.23 -1.19 1.69
CA ASP A 215 -13.60 0.13 1.66
C ASP A 215 -13.33 0.71 3.07
N THR A 216 -14.20 0.44 4.06
CA THR A 216 -13.98 0.86 5.45
C THR A 216 -12.85 0.07 6.12
N ASN A 217 -12.71 -1.24 5.80
CA ASN A 217 -11.56 -2.02 6.23
C ASN A 217 -10.26 -1.45 5.67
N LEU A 218 -10.25 -1.10 4.38
CA LEU A 218 -9.08 -0.49 3.73
C LEU A 218 -8.78 0.90 4.28
N LEU A 219 -9.79 1.70 4.64
CA LEU A 219 -9.57 2.97 5.32
C LEU A 219 -8.94 2.76 6.71
N THR A 220 -9.37 1.74 7.44
CA THR A 220 -8.74 1.38 8.72
C THR A 220 -7.28 0.97 8.55
N LEU A 221 -6.97 0.21 7.49
CA LEU A 221 -5.59 -0.12 7.14
C LEU A 221 -4.79 1.13 6.71
N ALA A 222 -5.40 2.07 6.01
CA ALA A 222 -4.74 3.33 5.63
C ALA A 222 -4.37 4.15 6.87
N GLU A 223 -5.24 4.23 7.88
CA GLU A 223 -4.93 4.86 9.17
C GLU A 223 -3.80 4.16 9.92
N LEU A 224 -3.77 2.82 9.88
CA LEU A 224 -2.69 2.03 10.47
C LEU A 224 -1.35 2.21 9.76
N TRP A 225 -1.37 2.47 8.45
CA TRP A 225 -0.15 2.55 7.63
C TRP A 225 0.39 3.97 7.48
N PHE A 226 -0.48 4.96 7.38
CA PHE A 226 -0.15 6.34 7.02
C PHE A 226 -0.67 7.38 8.03
N GLY A 227 -1.70 7.02 8.78
CA GLY A 227 -2.47 7.95 9.63
C GLY A 227 -2.14 7.86 11.12
N ALA A 228 -3.09 8.28 11.92
CA ALA A 228 -3.00 8.34 13.38
C ALA A 228 -2.89 6.95 14.05
N GLY A 229 -3.34 5.90 13.37
CA GLY A 229 -3.31 4.52 13.88
C GLY A 229 -1.92 3.88 13.96
N ARG A 230 -0.88 4.45 13.34
CA ARG A 230 0.45 3.81 13.19
C ARG A 230 1.11 3.35 14.49
N GLY A 231 0.89 4.06 15.58
CA GLY A 231 1.45 3.76 16.91
C GLY A 231 0.42 3.28 17.92
N ILE A 232 -0.79 2.97 17.51
CA ILE A 232 -1.91 2.65 18.40
C ILE A 232 -2.30 1.19 18.22
N SER A 233 -2.30 0.41 19.32
CA SER A 233 -2.62 -1.02 19.30
C SER A 233 -4.10 -1.34 19.12
N ASN A 234 -4.99 -0.46 19.57
CA ASN A 234 -6.43 -0.63 19.47
C ASN A 234 -7.08 0.69 19.08
N PHE A 235 -7.69 0.75 17.92
CA PHE A 235 -8.47 1.89 17.44
C PHE A 235 -9.61 1.41 16.55
N ALA A 236 -10.59 2.25 16.33
CA ALA A 236 -11.70 2.01 15.41
C ALA A 236 -11.82 3.19 14.44
N VAL A 237 -12.22 2.89 13.22
CA VAL A 237 -12.58 3.89 12.20
C VAL A 237 -14.07 3.78 11.96
N VAL A 238 -14.76 4.90 12.01
CA VAL A 238 -16.20 5.01 11.73
C VAL A 238 -16.38 5.96 10.55
N THR A 239 -17.04 5.48 9.51
CA THR A 239 -17.45 6.29 8.34
C THR A 239 -18.92 6.64 8.45
N ILE A 240 -19.27 7.87 8.10
CA ILE A 240 -20.66 8.37 8.01
C ILE A 240 -20.81 8.87 6.57
N GLU A 241 -21.66 8.22 5.79
CA GLU A 241 -21.98 8.56 4.39
C GLU A 241 -23.41 9.10 4.30
#